data_2558e0f89a512b6f604457b0620f5fda
#
_entry.id   2558e0f89a512b6f604457b0620f5fda
#
_cell.length_a   1.000
_cell.length_b   1.000
_cell.length_c   1.000
_cell.angle_alpha   90.00
_cell.angle_beta   90.00
_cell.angle_gamma   90.00
#
_symmetry.space_group_name_H-M   'P 1'
#
loop_
_entity.id
_entity.type
_entity.pdbx_description
1 polymer ?
#
loop_
_entity_poly.entity_id
_entity_poly.type
_entity_poly.pdbx_seq_one_letter_code
_entity_poly.pdbx_strand_id
1 'polypeptide(L)'
;MWISKRQRLIFFFFSPPSSGWVGLTNNPASADKAVARTLRRLGAVLYVKTNLPQSMMMSDSYNHVFGQCVNPLNRRLISGGSSGGESSLIAARGSALGIGTDLGGSIRIPASLCGLYGLSPSPGRHPYERGQ
;
A
#
# COMPACT_ATOMS: atom_id res chain seq x y z
N MET A 1 5.60 13.55 -15.85
CA MET A 1 4.58 12.48 -15.81
C MET A 1 3.39 12.91 -16.67
N TRP A 2 3.21 12.30 -17.84
CA TRP A 2 2.09 12.62 -18.75
C TRP A 2 0.88 11.75 -18.34
N ILE A 3 -0.15 12.38 -17.83
CA ILE A 3 -1.41 11.71 -17.51
C ILE A 3 -2.37 12.03 -18.67
N SER A 4 -2.72 11.03 -19.47
CA SER A 4 -3.74 11.20 -20.51
C SER A 4 -5.09 11.44 -19.85
N LYS A 5 -5.87 12.41 -20.34
CA LYS A 5 -7.19 12.83 -19.79
C LYS A 5 -8.27 11.73 -19.76
N ARG A 6 -7.97 10.49 -20.15
CA ARG A 6 -8.91 9.36 -20.19
C ARG A 6 -8.54 8.16 -19.31
N GLN A 7 -7.39 8.16 -18.63
CA GLN A 7 -7.06 7.08 -17.70
C GLN A 7 -7.58 7.42 -16.32
N ARG A 8 -8.60 6.70 -15.88
CA ARG A 8 -8.97 6.68 -14.46
C ARG A 8 -7.75 6.17 -13.69
N LEU A 9 -7.20 7.01 -12.83
CA LEU A 9 -6.10 6.61 -11.97
C LEU A 9 -6.62 5.54 -11.01
N ILE A 10 -6.06 4.35 -11.12
CA ILE A 10 -6.37 3.23 -10.24
C ILE A 10 -5.41 3.33 -9.07
N PHE A 11 -5.94 3.51 -7.87
CA PHE A 11 -5.16 3.59 -6.64
C PHE A 11 -5.47 2.43 -5.71
N PHE A 12 -4.46 1.99 -4.99
CA PHE A 12 -4.60 1.03 -3.91
C PHE A 12 -4.61 1.74 -2.57
N PHE A 13 -5.39 1.25 -1.67
CA PHE A 13 -5.50 1.82 -0.36
C PHE A 13 -4.95 0.88 0.70
N PHE A 14 -3.98 1.38 1.44
CA PHE A 14 -3.24 0.68 2.45
C PHE A 14 -4.06 0.44 3.73
N SER A 15 -3.99 -0.74 4.23
CA SER A 15 -4.51 -1.32 5.46
C SER A 15 -5.78 -2.18 5.28
N PRO A 16 -5.65 -3.51 5.33
CA PRO A 16 -6.81 -4.35 5.59
C PRO A 16 -7.40 -3.99 6.96
N PRO A 17 -8.66 -4.29 7.21
CA PRO A 17 -9.28 -4.04 8.52
C PRO A 17 -8.47 -4.62 9.68
N SER A 18 -7.75 -5.71 9.43
CA SER A 18 -6.95 -6.40 10.44
C SER A 18 -5.54 -5.85 10.65
N SER A 19 -5.00 -4.99 9.74
CA SER A 19 -3.58 -4.62 9.75
C SER A 19 -2.64 -5.84 9.93
N GLY A 20 -3.03 -6.99 9.39
CA GLY A 20 -2.31 -8.25 9.54
C GLY A 20 -2.50 -8.95 10.88
N TRP A 21 -3.33 -8.45 11.77
CA TRP A 21 -3.67 -9.07 13.05
C TRP A 21 -4.87 -10.00 12.91
N VAL A 22 -4.73 -11.25 13.36
CA VAL A 22 -5.82 -12.24 13.34
C VAL A 22 -7.01 -11.75 14.17
N GLY A 23 -6.78 -11.20 15.35
CA GLY A 23 -7.83 -10.70 16.25
C GLY A 23 -8.60 -9.48 15.72
N LEU A 24 -8.12 -8.83 14.66
CA LEU A 24 -8.80 -7.69 14.02
C LEU A 24 -9.44 -8.06 12.67
N THR A 25 -9.48 -9.34 12.31
CA THR A 25 -10.23 -9.81 11.15
C THR A 25 -11.73 -9.56 11.35
N ASN A 26 -12.43 -9.29 10.26
CA ASN A 26 -13.87 -8.96 10.27
C ASN A 26 -14.25 -7.67 11.01
N ASN A 27 -13.29 -6.77 11.25
CA ASN A 27 -13.54 -5.46 11.82
C ASN A 27 -13.35 -4.37 10.74
N PRO A 28 -14.34 -4.14 9.86
CA PRO A 28 -14.22 -3.15 8.79
C PRO A 28 -14.15 -1.74 9.37
N ALA A 29 -13.37 -0.89 8.72
CA ALA A 29 -13.32 0.54 9.08
C ALA A 29 -14.70 1.18 8.88
N SER A 30 -15.15 1.96 9.85
CA SER A 30 -16.44 2.66 9.82
C SER A 30 -16.47 3.83 8.82
N ALA A 31 -15.31 4.35 8.42
CA ALA A 31 -15.20 5.48 7.49
C ALA A 31 -13.90 5.44 6.68
N ASP A 32 -13.92 6.07 5.54
CA ASP A 32 -12.71 6.31 4.74
C ASP A 32 -11.79 7.32 5.45
N LYS A 33 -10.50 7.05 5.47
CA LYS A 33 -9.48 8.03 5.92
C LYS A 33 -9.37 9.20 4.95
N ALA A 34 -8.85 10.35 5.42
CA ALA A 34 -8.74 11.58 4.62
C ALA A 34 -8.09 11.36 3.25
N VAL A 35 -7.02 10.57 3.17
CA VAL A 35 -6.36 10.27 1.92
C VAL A 35 -7.28 9.54 0.93
N ALA A 36 -8.09 8.58 1.39
CA ALA A 36 -9.05 7.86 0.56
C ALA A 36 -10.13 8.80 0.02
N ARG A 37 -10.70 9.64 0.90
CA ARG A 37 -11.70 10.64 0.51
C ARG A 37 -11.14 11.62 -0.53
N THR A 38 -9.91 12.08 -0.34
CA THR A 38 -9.24 12.99 -1.28
C THR A 38 -9.02 12.32 -2.64
N LEU A 39 -8.51 11.11 -2.66
CA LEU A 39 -8.28 10.35 -3.90
C LEU A 39 -9.59 10.10 -4.66
N ARG A 40 -10.66 9.70 -3.97
CA ARG A 40 -11.99 9.52 -4.59
C ARG A 40 -12.51 10.82 -5.21
N ARG A 41 -12.36 11.96 -4.51
CA ARG A 41 -12.74 13.28 -5.04
C ARG A 41 -11.94 13.67 -6.29
N LEU A 42 -10.69 13.21 -6.39
CA LEU A 42 -9.84 13.41 -7.56
C LEU A 42 -10.13 12.41 -8.70
N GLY A 43 -11.14 11.55 -8.55
CA GLY A 43 -11.55 10.58 -9.57
C GLY A 43 -10.76 9.27 -9.56
N ALA A 44 -10.01 9.00 -8.51
CA ALA A 44 -9.29 7.74 -8.35
C ALA A 44 -10.25 6.57 -8.06
N VAL A 45 -9.94 5.41 -8.61
CA VAL A 45 -10.65 4.16 -8.34
C VAL A 45 -9.84 3.36 -7.33
N LEU A 46 -10.34 3.27 -6.10
CA LEU A 46 -9.78 2.43 -5.04
C LEU A 46 -10.45 1.07 -5.14
N TYR A 47 -9.70 -0.01 -5.40
CA TYR A 47 -10.31 -1.30 -5.70
C TYR A 47 -9.78 -2.47 -4.85
N VAL A 48 -8.63 -2.32 -4.18
CA VAL A 48 -8.07 -3.36 -3.32
C VAL A 48 -7.26 -2.77 -2.18
N LYS A 49 -7.14 -3.52 -1.10
CA LYS A 49 -6.19 -3.32 -0.01
C LYS A 49 -5.15 -4.42 -0.10
N THR A 50 -3.88 -4.05 -0.14
CA THR A 50 -2.77 -4.96 -0.35
C THR A 50 -2.20 -5.51 0.96
N ASN A 51 -1.43 -6.59 0.88
CA ASN A 51 -0.82 -7.23 2.04
C ASN A 51 0.26 -6.37 2.68
N LEU A 52 0.40 -6.51 3.99
CA LEU A 52 1.37 -5.82 4.84
C LEU A 52 1.78 -6.73 6.00
N PRO A 53 2.88 -6.47 6.71
CA PRO A 53 3.24 -7.26 7.88
C PRO A 53 2.32 -6.95 9.05
N GLN A 54 2.20 -7.90 9.96
CA GLN A 54 1.57 -7.68 11.26
C GLN A 54 2.22 -6.46 11.93
N SER A 55 1.41 -5.54 12.44
CA SER A 55 1.83 -4.27 13.06
C SER A 55 2.49 -3.23 12.14
N MET A 56 2.73 -3.53 10.87
CA MET A 56 3.39 -2.63 9.90
C MET A 56 4.84 -2.21 10.27
N MET A 57 5.48 -2.92 11.18
CA MET A 57 6.80 -2.56 11.71
C MET A 57 7.92 -3.52 11.25
N MET A 58 7.79 -4.07 10.05
CA MET A 58 8.78 -4.99 9.46
C MET A 58 9.17 -4.54 8.05
N SER A 59 10.42 -4.85 7.67
CA SER A 59 10.93 -4.63 6.31
C SER A 59 10.52 -5.73 5.32
N ASP A 60 9.59 -6.58 5.69
CA ASP A 60 8.94 -7.61 4.89
C ASP A 60 7.43 -7.51 5.05
N SER A 61 6.66 -8.17 4.20
CA SER A 61 5.19 -8.15 4.22
C SER A 61 4.63 -9.55 4.39
N TYR A 62 4.75 -10.04 5.62
CA TYR A 62 4.21 -11.31 6.08
C TYR A 62 3.24 -11.11 7.24
N ASN A 63 2.15 -11.85 7.25
CA ASN A 63 1.26 -12.00 8.41
C ASN A 63 0.54 -13.36 8.40
N HIS A 64 -0.03 -13.73 9.54
CA HIS A 64 -0.71 -15.02 9.70
C HIS A 64 -2.11 -15.09 9.05
N VAL A 65 -2.65 -13.95 8.59
CA VAL A 65 -3.98 -13.90 7.93
C VAL A 65 -3.86 -14.23 6.45
N PHE A 66 -2.86 -13.61 5.75
CA PHE A 66 -2.72 -13.67 4.30
C PHE A 66 -1.41 -14.31 3.83
N GLY A 67 -0.50 -14.62 4.76
CA GLY A 67 0.79 -15.20 4.45
C GLY A 67 1.81 -14.20 3.92
N GLN A 68 2.79 -14.72 3.17
CA GLN A 68 3.93 -14.00 2.64
C GLN A 68 3.62 -13.29 1.33
N CYS A 69 3.98 -12.01 1.25
CA CYS A 69 4.01 -11.29 0.00
C CYS A 69 5.36 -11.47 -0.69
N VAL A 70 5.36 -12.04 -1.88
CA VAL A 70 6.59 -12.34 -2.63
C VAL A 70 6.82 -11.31 -3.74
N ASN A 71 8.09 -11.20 -4.15
CA ASN A 71 8.47 -10.37 -5.28
C ASN A 71 7.95 -10.98 -6.60
N PRO A 72 7.17 -10.28 -7.41
CA PRO A 72 6.62 -10.85 -8.65
C PRO A 72 7.67 -11.10 -9.73
N LEU A 73 8.83 -10.43 -9.65
CA LEU A 73 9.94 -10.64 -10.60
C LEU A 73 10.73 -11.91 -10.26
N ASN A 74 10.75 -12.32 -9.00
CA ASN A 74 11.34 -13.57 -8.53
C ASN A 74 10.65 -14.03 -7.25
N ARG A 75 9.78 -15.01 -7.33
CA ARG A 75 8.96 -15.51 -6.22
C ARG A 75 9.75 -16.19 -5.08
N ARG A 76 11.06 -16.36 -5.21
CA ARG A 76 11.95 -16.81 -4.13
C ARG A 76 12.41 -15.67 -3.23
N LEU A 77 12.13 -14.42 -3.63
CA LEU A 77 12.50 -13.20 -2.89
C LEU A 77 11.27 -12.56 -2.27
N ILE A 78 11.48 -11.82 -1.18
CA ILE A 78 10.46 -11.01 -0.56
C ILE A 78 10.15 -9.77 -1.41
N SER A 79 8.96 -9.24 -1.27
CA SER A 79 8.59 -7.95 -1.91
C SER A 79 9.10 -6.74 -1.11
N GLY A 80 9.64 -6.97 0.08
CA GLY A 80 9.95 -5.92 1.05
C GLY A 80 8.72 -5.48 1.84
N GLY A 81 8.91 -4.50 2.70
CA GLY A 81 7.85 -4.02 3.58
C GLY A 81 8.12 -2.60 4.13
N SER A 82 7.14 -2.13 4.80
CA SER A 82 5.85 -2.74 5.15
C SER A 82 4.79 -2.64 4.03
N SER A 83 5.01 -1.84 2.97
CA SER A 83 4.08 -1.71 1.82
C SER A 83 4.39 -2.73 0.70
N GLY A 84 4.73 -3.97 1.06
CA GLY A 84 5.19 -4.97 0.08
C GLY A 84 4.09 -5.47 -0.84
N GLY A 85 2.86 -5.58 -0.35
CA GLY A 85 1.72 -5.94 -1.19
C GLY A 85 1.46 -4.90 -2.28
N GLU A 86 1.65 -3.63 -1.96
CA GLU A 86 1.52 -2.52 -2.90
C GLU A 86 2.57 -2.59 -4.00
N SER A 87 3.85 -2.72 -3.62
CA SER A 87 4.93 -2.83 -4.57
C SER A 87 4.84 -4.09 -5.43
N SER A 88 4.47 -5.23 -4.83
CA SER A 88 4.26 -6.47 -5.56
C SER A 88 3.20 -6.32 -6.65
N LEU A 89 2.09 -5.69 -6.33
CA LEU A 89 0.99 -5.51 -7.27
C LEU A 89 1.32 -4.53 -8.40
N ILE A 90 2.02 -3.43 -8.10
CA ILE A 90 2.47 -2.47 -9.12
C ILE A 90 3.51 -3.12 -10.04
N ALA A 91 4.48 -3.85 -9.47
CA ALA A 91 5.50 -4.57 -10.25
C ALA A 91 4.87 -5.67 -11.13
N ALA A 92 3.79 -6.31 -10.67
CA ALA A 92 2.98 -7.22 -11.47
C ALA A 92 2.07 -6.52 -12.49
N ARG A 93 2.16 -5.18 -12.62
CA ARG A 93 1.33 -4.36 -13.50
C ARG A 93 -0.17 -4.41 -13.19
N GLY A 94 -0.52 -4.75 -11.96
CA GLY A 94 -1.90 -4.73 -11.48
C GLY A 94 -2.41 -3.32 -11.20
N SER A 95 -1.50 -2.36 -10.95
CA SER A 95 -1.82 -0.94 -10.78
C SER A 95 -0.78 -0.03 -11.43
N ALA A 96 -1.21 1.16 -11.81
CA ALA A 96 -0.33 2.21 -12.31
C ALA A 96 0.32 3.04 -11.19
N LEU A 97 -0.29 3.09 -10.02
CA LEU A 97 0.15 3.87 -8.87
C LEU A 97 -0.37 3.22 -7.58
N GLY A 98 0.33 3.40 -6.49
CA GLY A 98 -0.05 2.89 -5.18
C GLY A 98 0.21 3.88 -4.05
N ILE A 99 -0.42 3.63 -2.92
CA ILE A 99 -0.27 4.41 -1.68
C ILE A 99 0.27 3.49 -0.60
N GLY A 100 1.38 3.90 0.00
CA GLY A 100 1.99 3.22 1.14
C GLY A 100 2.16 4.17 2.32
N THR A 101 2.77 3.66 3.38
CA THR A 101 3.26 4.45 4.51
C THR A 101 4.77 4.26 4.65
N ASP A 102 5.48 5.27 5.13
CA ASP A 102 6.93 5.23 5.25
C ASP A 102 7.40 6.00 6.50
N LEU A 103 7.63 5.27 7.57
CA LEU A 103 8.24 5.82 8.78
C LEU A 103 9.77 5.68 8.72
N GLY A 104 10.27 4.54 8.26
CA GLY A 104 11.69 4.20 8.21
C GLY A 104 12.13 3.50 6.92
N GLY A 105 11.34 3.64 5.82
CA GLY A 105 11.66 3.02 4.53
C GLY A 105 10.52 2.21 3.93
N SER A 106 9.35 2.14 4.59
CA SER A 106 8.27 1.20 4.23
C SER A 106 7.57 1.45 2.87
N ILE A 107 7.86 2.54 2.17
CA ILE A 107 7.58 2.74 0.75
C ILE A 107 8.85 2.45 -0.07
N ARG A 108 9.98 3.03 0.36
CA ARG A 108 11.23 3.02 -0.42
C ARG A 108 11.86 1.63 -0.48
N ILE A 109 11.83 0.86 0.61
CA ILE A 109 12.36 -0.51 0.66
C ILE A 109 11.65 -1.41 -0.36
N PRO A 110 10.32 -1.59 -0.29
CA PRO A 110 9.65 -2.46 -1.24
C PRO A 110 9.68 -1.93 -2.68
N ALA A 111 9.67 -0.62 -2.89
CA ALA A 111 9.85 -0.05 -4.22
C ALA A 111 11.21 -0.43 -4.82
N SER A 112 12.28 -0.30 -4.04
CA SER A 112 13.64 -0.68 -4.46
C SER A 112 13.75 -2.18 -4.78
N LEU A 113 13.19 -3.05 -3.93
CA LEU A 113 13.26 -4.50 -4.13
C LEU A 113 12.43 -4.98 -5.33
N CYS A 114 11.34 -4.29 -5.65
CA CYS A 114 10.47 -4.62 -6.78
C CYS A 114 10.75 -3.81 -8.07
N GLY A 115 11.85 -3.03 -8.10
CA GLY A 115 12.23 -2.25 -9.29
C GLY A 115 11.29 -1.10 -9.63
N LEU A 116 10.73 -0.43 -8.61
CA LEU A 116 9.75 0.65 -8.74
C LEU A 116 10.32 1.99 -8.25
N TYR A 117 9.64 3.06 -8.58
CA TYR A 117 9.89 4.38 -8.01
C TYR A 117 9.07 4.56 -6.73
N GLY A 118 9.72 4.85 -5.61
CA GLY A 118 9.10 5.15 -4.32
C GLY A 118 9.34 6.60 -3.90
N LEU A 119 8.28 7.31 -3.53
CA LEU A 119 8.35 8.68 -3.02
C LEU A 119 7.81 8.74 -1.60
N SER A 120 8.65 9.15 -0.66
CA SER A 120 8.23 9.54 0.70
C SER A 120 8.26 11.07 0.78
N PRO A 121 7.12 11.75 0.68
CA PRO A 121 7.08 13.21 0.68
C PRO A 121 7.37 13.78 2.05
N SER A 122 7.73 15.07 2.11
CA SER A 122 7.94 15.79 3.36
C SER A 122 6.67 15.76 4.23
N PRO A 123 6.80 15.74 5.56
CA PRO A 123 5.66 15.79 6.48
C PRO A 123 4.74 16.99 6.18
N GLY A 124 3.45 16.79 6.42
CA GLY A 124 2.43 17.83 6.22
C GLY A 124 1.96 18.03 4.77
N ARG A 125 2.55 17.35 3.79
CA ARG A 125 2.10 17.45 2.39
C ARG A 125 0.86 16.60 2.08
N HIS A 126 0.55 15.63 2.90
CA HIS A 126 -0.66 14.80 2.78
C HIS A 126 -1.56 15.00 3.99
N PRO A 127 -2.87 14.97 3.80
CA PRO A 127 -3.80 15.02 4.92
C PRO A 127 -3.59 13.77 5.78
N TYR A 128 -3.21 13.98 7.03
CA TYR A 128 -3.05 12.93 8.02
C TYR A 128 -4.10 13.11 9.10
N GLU A 129 -5.06 12.20 9.15
CA GLU A 129 -5.97 12.08 10.29
C GLU A 129 -5.37 11.06 11.26
N ARG A 130 -5.15 11.45 12.51
CA ARG A 130 -4.82 10.50 13.56
C ARG A 130 -5.95 9.48 13.62
N GLY A 131 -5.62 8.22 13.36
CA GLY A 131 -6.61 7.15 13.47
C GLY A 131 -7.12 7.09 14.91
N GLN A 132 -8.44 7.01 15.03
CA GLN A 132 -9.06 6.49 16.24
C GLN A 132 -8.79 5.00 16.35
#